data_29dccf23181960950738918386f810eb
#
_entry.id   29dccf23181960950738918386f810eb
#
_cell.length_a   1.000
_cell.length_b   1.000
_cell.length_c   1.000
_cell.angle_alpha   90.00
_cell.angle_beta   90.00
_cell.angle_gamma   90.00
#
_symmetry.space_group_name_H-M   'P 1'
#
loop_
_entity.id
_entity.type
_entity.pdbx_description
1 polymer ?
#
loop_
_entity_poly.entity_id
_entity_poly.type
_entity_poly.pdbx_seq_one_letter_code
_entity_poly.pdbx_strand_id
1 'polypeptide(L)'
;MMPPAGIAAYGRDNPCKKSMRMEVRAKKSLGQHFLTDLSIAQRIADSLTVPLPADVMSASVNANEPETDVLEIGPGMGVLTQYLLQRQDIRLKMVEIDRESVDYLLVHFPQINGALIEADFLKLRLETFFNGRFCIIGNFPYNISSQIFFKILDYKDSVPQVVCMIQKEVAERIAEKPGSKTYGILSVLLQAWYDIEYLFTVGEGAFNPPPKVKSAVIRLVRNSRTDLGCDEGLFKTVVKTAFNQRRKTMRNSLRPIVSARASREMWDDGQTASFLADPVFDLRPERLGVEDFISLTRLLQ
;
A
#
# COMPACT_ATOMS: atom_id res chain seq x y z
N MET A 1 87.92 6.26 10.24
CA MET A 1 86.64 6.67 10.80
C MET A 1 85.62 6.63 9.69
N MET A 2 84.81 5.61 9.69
CA MET A 2 83.66 5.46 8.75
C MET A 2 82.41 5.88 9.48
N PRO A 3 81.47 6.62 8.84
CA PRO A 3 80.15 6.89 9.41
C PRO A 3 79.18 5.71 9.21
N PRO A 4 78.19 5.55 10.05
CA PRO A 4 77.31 4.39 10.05
C PRO A 4 76.22 4.48 8.97
N ALA A 5 75.74 3.30 8.55
CA ALA A 5 74.72 3.04 7.52
C ALA A 5 73.36 3.61 7.84
N GLY A 6 72.72 4.19 6.80
CA GLY A 6 71.35 4.71 6.84
C GLY A 6 70.35 3.63 7.00
N ILE A 7 69.35 3.92 7.86
CA ILE A 7 68.18 3.12 8.10
C ILE A 7 67.15 3.43 6.99
N ALA A 8 66.83 2.42 6.18
CA ALA A 8 65.75 2.48 5.18
C ALA A 8 64.39 2.58 5.85
N ALA A 9 63.69 3.66 5.60
CA ALA A 9 62.28 3.82 6.00
C ALA A 9 61.40 2.90 5.15
N TYR A 10 60.87 1.86 5.76
CA TYR A 10 59.79 1.06 5.20
C TYR A 10 58.51 1.90 5.18
N GLY A 11 58.14 2.37 4.02
CA GLY A 11 56.81 2.91 3.77
C GLY A 11 55.76 1.82 4.00
N ARG A 12 54.96 1.97 5.04
CA ARG A 12 53.78 1.17 5.26
C ARG A 12 52.68 1.70 4.38
N ASP A 13 52.52 1.15 3.19
CA ASP A 13 51.33 1.23 2.42
C ASP A 13 50.23 0.52 3.21
N ASN A 14 49.27 1.27 3.69
CA ASN A 14 48.10 0.79 4.42
C ASN A 14 47.02 0.42 3.38
N PRO A 15 46.77 -0.87 3.07
CA PRO A 15 45.80 -1.25 2.04
C PRO A 15 44.38 -1.34 2.58
N CYS A 16 43.98 -0.44 3.45
CA CYS A 16 42.64 -0.48 4.03
C CYS A 16 41.95 0.89 3.99
N LYS A 17 41.46 1.27 2.82
CA LYS A 17 40.34 2.24 2.63
C LYS A 17 39.92 2.33 1.17
N LYS A 18 39.67 1.20 0.48
CA LYS A 18 38.63 1.18 -0.54
C LYS A 18 37.33 0.93 0.20
N SER A 19 36.72 1.97 0.73
CA SER A 19 35.27 1.98 1.05
C SER A 19 34.57 1.68 -0.26
N MET A 20 34.15 0.44 -0.46
CA MET A 20 33.18 0.11 -1.50
C MET A 20 31.95 0.95 -1.20
N ARG A 21 31.76 2.06 -1.90
CA ARG A 21 30.45 2.71 -2.00
C ARG A 21 29.58 1.70 -2.73
N MET A 22 28.82 0.92 -1.99
CA MET A 22 27.74 0.12 -2.56
C MET A 22 26.70 1.12 -3.08
N GLU A 23 26.69 1.34 -4.36
CA GLU A 23 25.77 2.23 -5.04
C GLU A 23 24.61 1.40 -5.58
N VAL A 24 23.46 1.44 -4.92
CA VAL A 24 22.23 0.77 -5.40
C VAL A 24 21.69 1.53 -6.60
N ARG A 25 21.51 0.85 -7.72
CA ARG A 25 20.94 1.45 -8.93
C ARG A 25 19.44 1.20 -9.04
N ALA A 26 18.69 2.26 -9.29
CA ALA A 26 17.26 2.17 -9.49
C ALA A 26 16.91 1.31 -10.72
N LYS A 27 16.11 0.28 -10.53
CA LYS A 27 15.68 -0.67 -11.58
C LYS A 27 14.30 -0.26 -12.10
N LYS A 28 14.23 0.11 -13.39
CA LYS A 28 12.96 0.50 -14.05
C LYS A 28 11.91 -0.63 -14.00
N SER A 29 12.34 -1.88 -14.10
CA SER A 29 11.47 -3.06 -14.01
C SER A 29 10.77 -3.18 -12.65
N LEU A 30 11.39 -2.65 -11.58
CA LEU A 30 10.83 -2.61 -10.24
C LEU A 30 10.09 -1.29 -9.95
N GLY A 31 10.06 -0.34 -10.88
CA GLY A 31 9.42 0.96 -10.69
C GLY A 31 10.07 1.82 -9.60
N GLN A 32 11.37 1.63 -9.36
CA GLN A 32 12.09 2.28 -8.27
C GLN A 32 12.39 3.75 -8.54
N HIS A 33 12.00 4.58 -7.58
CA HIS A 33 12.38 5.98 -7.43
C HIS A 33 12.74 6.16 -5.95
N PHE A 34 14.04 6.23 -5.65
CA PHE A 34 14.49 6.35 -4.26
C PHE A 34 14.19 7.75 -3.75
N LEU A 35 13.48 7.83 -2.63
CA LEU A 35 13.29 9.08 -1.91
C LEU A 35 14.67 9.55 -1.40
N THR A 36 14.97 10.84 -1.58
CA THR A 36 16.22 11.46 -1.13
C THR A 36 16.00 12.61 -0.16
N ASP A 37 14.78 13.14 -0.12
CA ASP A 37 14.41 14.21 0.80
C ASP A 37 14.09 13.64 2.18
N LEU A 38 15.00 13.89 3.12
CA LEU A 38 14.93 13.40 4.51
C LEU A 38 13.73 14.00 5.26
N SER A 39 13.37 15.26 4.98
CA SER A 39 12.25 15.91 5.64
C SER A 39 10.91 15.27 5.26
N ILE A 40 10.79 14.82 4.02
CA ILE A 40 9.63 14.08 3.54
C ILE A 40 9.59 12.69 4.18
N ALA A 41 10.72 11.99 4.25
CA ALA A 41 10.80 10.69 4.90
C ALA A 41 10.37 10.76 6.37
N GLN A 42 10.86 11.75 7.10
CA GLN A 42 10.45 11.98 8.48
C GLN A 42 8.93 12.25 8.58
N ARG A 43 8.39 13.14 7.75
CA ARG A 43 6.94 13.42 7.73
C ARG A 43 6.10 12.19 7.45
N ILE A 44 6.57 11.26 6.59
CA ILE A 44 5.90 9.99 6.33
C ILE A 44 5.92 9.13 7.60
N ALA A 45 7.08 8.98 8.26
CA ALA A 45 7.20 8.23 9.50
C ALA A 45 6.32 8.79 10.63
N ASP A 46 6.27 10.13 10.75
CA ASP A 46 5.45 10.85 11.74
C ASP A 46 3.94 10.73 11.46
N SER A 47 3.58 10.48 10.19
CA SER A 47 2.17 10.28 9.78
C SER A 47 1.60 8.94 10.24
N LEU A 48 2.44 7.99 10.65
CA LEU A 48 2.00 6.72 11.24
C LEU A 48 1.61 6.97 12.71
N THR A 49 0.31 6.88 13.01
CA THR A 49 -0.25 7.17 14.33
C THR A 49 -0.32 5.89 15.16
N VAL A 50 0.44 5.81 16.24
CA VAL A 50 0.39 4.74 17.23
C VAL A 50 0.48 5.37 18.66
N PRO A 51 -0.19 4.83 19.68
CA PRO A 51 -1.17 3.73 19.60
C PRO A 51 -2.36 4.10 18.73
N LEU A 52 -2.96 3.09 18.13
CA LEU A 52 -4.16 3.27 17.33
C LEU A 52 -5.33 3.70 18.21
N PRO A 53 -6.30 4.50 17.70
CA PRO A 53 -7.51 4.84 18.43
C PRO A 53 -8.21 3.60 19.01
N ALA A 54 -8.80 3.74 20.20
CA ALA A 54 -9.36 2.61 20.95
C ALA A 54 -10.49 1.86 20.20
N ASP A 55 -11.24 2.55 19.34
CA ASP A 55 -12.28 2.01 18.46
C ASP A 55 -11.72 1.11 17.35
N VAL A 56 -10.47 1.35 16.94
CA VAL A 56 -9.74 0.52 15.97
C VAL A 56 -9.05 -0.67 16.65
N MET A 57 -8.90 -0.61 17.97
CA MET A 57 -8.16 -1.60 18.78
C MET A 57 -9.04 -2.71 19.39
N SER A 58 -10.28 -2.91 18.96
CA SER A 58 -11.15 -3.94 19.53
C SER A 58 -10.52 -5.33 19.45
N ALA A 59 -10.32 -5.93 20.64
CA ALA A 59 -9.89 -7.28 20.99
C ALA A 59 -8.39 -7.62 20.79
N SER A 60 -7.75 -7.90 21.94
CA SER A 60 -6.43 -8.54 22.13
C SER A 60 -5.15 -7.72 21.89
N VAL A 61 -5.08 -6.51 22.43
CA VAL A 61 -3.76 -5.97 22.81
C VAL A 61 -3.49 -6.44 24.24
N ASN A 62 -2.53 -7.34 24.41
CA ASN A 62 -1.98 -7.61 25.74
C ASN A 62 -1.41 -6.29 26.26
N ALA A 63 -1.95 -5.80 27.37
CA ALA A 63 -1.57 -4.53 27.99
C ALA A 63 -0.07 -4.43 28.39
N ASN A 64 0.70 -5.46 28.16
CA ASN A 64 2.14 -5.58 28.41
C ASN A 64 3.02 -5.50 27.14
N GLU A 65 2.46 -5.33 25.95
CA GLU A 65 3.25 -5.10 24.71
C GLU A 65 3.07 -3.66 24.24
N PRO A 66 4.00 -2.76 24.55
CA PRO A 66 3.89 -1.32 24.19
C PRO A 66 4.13 -1.03 22.70
N GLU A 67 4.52 -2.02 21.90
CA GLU A 67 4.96 -1.83 20.53
C GLU A 67 3.93 -2.31 19.51
N THR A 68 3.60 -1.43 18.56
CA THR A 68 2.78 -1.80 17.41
C THR A 68 3.65 -2.45 16.33
N ASP A 69 3.25 -3.61 15.82
CA ASP A 69 3.90 -4.23 14.67
C ASP A 69 3.72 -3.35 13.42
N VAL A 70 4.80 -3.11 12.70
CA VAL A 70 4.83 -2.30 11.47
C VAL A 70 5.59 -3.02 10.38
N LEU A 71 5.02 -3.07 9.17
CA LEU A 71 5.66 -3.56 7.97
C LEU A 71 6.01 -2.40 7.03
N GLU A 72 7.29 -2.16 6.79
CA GLU A 72 7.74 -1.29 5.71
C GLU A 72 7.84 -2.07 4.40
N ILE A 73 7.15 -1.59 3.36
CA ILE A 73 7.21 -2.19 2.02
C ILE A 73 8.17 -1.41 1.14
N GLY A 74 9.22 -2.08 0.64
CA GLY A 74 10.19 -1.50 -0.26
C GLY A 74 11.07 -0.45 0.41
N PRO A 75 11.83 -0.77 1.45
CA PRO A 75 12.71 0.17 2.15
C PRO A 75 13.80 0.79 1.23
N GLY A 76 14.17 0.12 0.14
CA GLY A 76 15.16 0.59 -0.81
C GLY A 76 16.51 0.84 -0.15
N MET A 77 16.96 2.11 -0.11
CA MET A 77 18.20 2.50 0.58
C MET A 77 17.97 2.93 2.04
N GLY A 78 16.82 2.66 2.63
CA GLY A 78 16.56 2.89 4.06
C GLY A 78 16.28 4.35 4.44
N VAL A 79 15.92 5.21 3.49
CA VAL A 79 15.66 6.63 3.76
C VAL A 79 14.46 6.84 4.69
N LEU A 80 13.42 6.03 4.56
CA LEU A 80 12.29 6.02 5.51
C LEU A 80 12.63 5.18 6.74
N THR A 81 13.26 4.03 6.54
CA THR A 81 13.65 3.07 7.59
C THR A 81 14.42 3.75 8.74
N GLN A 82 15.34 4.68 8.45
CA GLN A 82 16.15 5.35 9.48
C GLN A 82 15.30 6.10 10.52
N TYR A 83 14.15 6.67 10.13
CA TYR A 83 13.23 7.34 11.04
C TYR A 83 12.33 6.36 11.78
N LEU A 84 11.92 5.28 11.12
CA LEU A 84 11.15 4.21 11.76
C LEU A 84 11.95 3.51 12.86
N LEU A 85 13.25 3.27 12.64
CA LEU A 85 14.15 2.66 13.62
C LEU A 85 14.40 3.53 14.88
N GLN A 86 14.11 4.84 14.83
CA GLN A 86 14.22 5.73 15.99
C GLN A 86 12.99 5.66 16.90
N ARG A 87 11.89 5.09 16.41
CA ARG A 87 10.63 4.99 17.17
C ARG A 87 10.70 3.83 18.16
N GLN A 88 10.33 4.11 19.41
CA GLN A 88 10.30 3.15 20.51
C GLN A 88 8.91 2.51 20.71
N ASP A 89 7.92 2.99 19.96
CA ASP A 89 6.51 2.58 20.04
C ASP A 89 6.12 1.58 18.94
N ILE A 90 7.09 1.16 18.09
CA ILE A 90 6.86 0.21 17.01
C ILE A 90 7.88 -0.92 17.01
N ARG A 91 7.44 -2.08 16.52
CA ARG A 91 8.30 -3.22 16.16
C ARG A 91 8.33 -3.37 14.65
N LEU A 92 9.44 -2.95 14.05
CA LEU A 92 9.58 -2.83 12.59
C LEU A 92 10.00 -4.15 11.95
N LYS A 93 9.27 -4.55 10.90
CA LYS A 93 9.71 -5.52 9.89
C LYS A 93 9.70 -4.86 8.51
N MET A 94 10.52 -5.37 7.61
CA MET A 94 10.68 -4.82 6.26
C MET A 94 10.64 -5.92 5.22
N VAL A 95 10.08 -5.62 4.04
CA VAL A 95 10.12 -6.52 2.89
C VAL A 95 10.70 -5.82 1.68
N GLU A 96 11.75 -6.41 1.10
CA GLU A 96 12.42 -5.89 -0.09
C GLU A 96 12.65 -7.03 -1.09
N ILE A 97 12.40 -6.76 -2.37
CA ILE A 97 12.58 -7.73 -3.45
C ILE A 97 13.96 -7.57 -4.13
N ASP A 98 14.52 -6.37 -4.07
CA ASP A 98 15.76 -6.05 -4.73
C ASP A 98 16.97 -6.45 -3.89
N ARG A 99 17.69 -7.47 -4.34
CA ARG A 99 18.90 -7.99 -3.66
C ARG A 99 19.95 -6.93 -3.39
N GLU A 100 20.20 -6.00 -4.32
CA GLU A 100 21.16 -4.93 -4.11
C GLU A 100 20.75 -3.99 -2.96
N SER A 101 19.44 -3.70 -2.87
CA SER A 101 18.87 -2.94 -1.76
C SER A 101 18.98 -3.70 -0.43
N VAL A 102 18.70 -5.02 -0.44
CA VAL A 102 18.87 -5.88 0.75
C VAL A 102 20.30 -5.86 1.25
N ASP A 103 21.29 -6.09 0.37
CA ASP A 103 22.71 -6.09 0.74
C ASP A 103 23.15 -4.70 1.27
N TYR A 104 22.68 -3.62 0.64
CA TYR A 104 22.91 -2.25 1.10
C TYR A 104 22.34 -2.01 2.51
N LEU A 105 21.10 -2.41 2.74
CA LEU A 105 20.42 -2.24 4.01
C LEU A 105 21.14 -2.98 5.16
N LEU A 106 21.54 -4.22 4.94
CA LEU A 106 22.24 -5.03 5.95
C LEU A 106 23.61 -4.44 6.32
N VAL A 107 24.29 -3.78 5.37
CA VAL A 107 25.56 -3.11 5.63
C VAL A 107 25.38 -1.79 6.38
N HIS A 108 24.37 -0.98 6.02
CA HIS A 108 24.18 0.36 6.59
C HIS A 108 23.32 0.38 7.86
N PHE A 109 22.49 -0.64 8.03
CA PHE A 109 21.58 -0.80 9.18
C PHE A 109 21.71 -2.21 9.78
N PRO A 110 22.87 -2.61 10.35
CA PRO A 110 23.09 -3.98 10.83
C PRO A 110 22.07 -4.43 11.90
N GLN A 111 21.43 -3.49 12.61
CA GLN A 111 20.39 -3.77 13.60
C GLN A 111 19.09 -4.36 13.03
N ILE A 112 18.86 -4.26 11.70
CA ILE A 112 17.68 -4.83 11.06
C ILE A 112 17.82 -6.31 10.71
N ASN A 113 18.97 -6.92 11.00
CA ASN A 113 19.16 -8.34 10.75
C ASN A 113 18.09 -9.17 11.48
N GLY A 114 17.38 -10.02 10.75
CA GLY A 114 16.23 -10.78 11.25
C GLY A 114 14.86 -10.06 11.13
N ALA A 115 14.84 -8.74 10.89
CA ALA A 115 13.62 -7.97 10.61
C ALA A 115 13.41 -7.71 9.12
N LEU A 116 14.45 -7.86 8.30
CA LEU A 116 14.40 -7.69 6.85
C LEU A 116 14.09 -9.03 6.15
N ILE A 117 13.07 -9.02 5.31
CA ILE A 117 12.57 -10.17 4.55
C ILE A 117 12.89 -9.92 3.07
N GLU A 118 13.77 -10.72 2.48
CA GLU A 118 14.04 -10.67 1.04
C GLU A 118 12.97 -11.48 0.31
N ALA A 119 11.95 -10.79 -0.23
CA ALA A 119 10.84 -11.44 -0.92
C ALA A 119 10.01 -10.47 -1.76
N ASP A 120 9.18 -11.03 -2.65
CA ASP A 120 8.11 -10.32 -3.34
C ASP A 120 6.91 -10.15 -2.39
N PHE A 121 6.63 -8.91 -1.98
CA PHE A 121 5.48 -8.61 -1.10
C PHE A 121 4.18 -9.23 -1.60
N LEU A 122 3.92 -9.19 -2.91
CA LEU A 122 2.67 -9.69 -3.47
C LEU A 122 2.48 -11.21 -3.28
N LYS A 123 3.56 -11.97 -3.10
CA LYS A 123 3.55 -13.43 -2.92
C LYS A 123 3.64 -13.86 -1.45
N LEU A 124 3.99 -12.94 -0.53
CA LEU A 124 4.13 -13.27 0.88
C LEU A 124 2.79 -13.63 1.52
N ARG A 125 2.83 -14.57 2.44
CA ARG A 125 1.77 -14.86 3.40
C ARG A 125 2.07 -14.07 4.67
N LEU A 126 1.34 -12.97 4.90
CA LEU A 126 1.65 -12.03 5.98
C LEU A 126 1.40 -12.64 7.36
N GLU A 127 0.47 -13.59 7.46
CA GLU A 127 0.18 -14.35 8.69
C GLU A 127 1.36 -15.22 9.17
N THR A 128 2.38 -15.45 8.34
CA THR A 128 3.61 -16.14 8.77
C THR A 128 4.58 -15.23 9.51
N PHE A 129 4.39 -13.91 9.41
CA PHE A 129 5.28 -12.91 10.01
C PHE A 129 4.63 -12.13 11.15
N PHE A 130 3.30 -12.11 11.20
CA PHE A 130 2.51 -11.36 12.18
C PHE A 130 1.42 -12.25 12.78
N ASN A 131 1.42 -12.35 14.11
CA ASN A 131 0.41 -13.12 14.85
C ASN A 131 -0.85 -12.31 15.21
N GLY A 132 -0.99 -11.11 14.66
CA GLY A 132 -2.07 -10.20 15.00
C GLY A 132 -2.14 -9.02 14.05
N ARG A 133 -2.50 -7.86 14.58
CA ARG A 133 -2.59 -6.61 13.82
C ARG A 133 -1.23 -6.00 13.59
N PHE A 134 -1.04 -5.42 12.42
CA PHE A 134 0.17 -4.70 12.06
C PHE A 134 -0.17 -3.54 11.12
N CYS A 135 0.54 -2.44 11.25
CA CYS A 135 0.43 -1.31 10.32
C CYS A 135 1.34 -1.50 9.11
N ILE A 136 1.00 -0.86 8.01
CA ILE A 136 1.82 -0.87 6.79
C ILE A 136 2.28 0.55 6.50
N ILE A 137 3.57 0.69 6.16
CA ILE A 137 4.14 1.95 5.73
C ILE A 137 5.08 1.74 4.53
N GLY A 138 5.27 2.77 3.69
CA GLY A 138 6.28 2.70 2.63
C GLY A 138 6.15 3.71 1.51
N ASN A 139 7.21 3.81 0.72
CA ASN A 139 7.20 4.43 -0.60
C ASN A 139 6.88 3.34 -1.62
N PHE A 140 5.61 3.14 -1.96
CA PHE A 140 5.20 2.01 -2.79
C PHE A 140 5.68 2.14 -4.23
N PRO A 141 6.23 1.06 -4.83
CA PRO A 141 6.57 1.04 -6.25
C PRO A 141 5.35 1.37 -7.12
N TYR A 142 5.49 2.32 -8.04
CA TYR A 142 4.36 2.86 -8.80
C TYR A 142 3.66 1.84 -9.69
N ASN A 143 4.44 0.93 -10.28
CA ASN A 143 3.94 -0.10 -11.18
C ASN A 143 3.05 -1.17 -10.52
N ILE A 144 3.16 -1.35 -9.19
CA ILE A 144 2.40 -2.38 -8.44
C ILE A 144 1.55 -1.79 -7.31
N SER A 145 1.49 -0.46 -7.15
CA SER A 145 0.76 0.17 -6.04
C SER A 145 -0.69 -0.31 -5.93
N SER A 146 -1.40 -0.44 -7.06
CA SER A 146 -2.78 -0.98 -7.07
C SER A 146 -2.85 -2.43 -6.57
N GLN A 147 -1.88 -3.27 -6.92
CA GLN A 147 -1.82 -4.67 -6.48
C GLN A 147 -1.53 -4.76 -4.97
N ILE A 148 -0.68 -3.85 -4.45
CA ILE A 148 -0.43 -3.73 -3.01
C ILE A 148 -1.73 -3.42 -2.27
N PHE A 149 -2.55 -2.47 -2.75
CA PHE A 149 -3.84 -2.17 -2.14
C PHE A 149 -4.84 -3.34 -2.21
N PHE A 150 -4.87 -4.09 -3.30
CA PHE A 150 -5.71 -5.29 -3.35
C PHE A 150 -5.27 -6.33 -2.32
N LYS A 151 -3.96 -6.51 -2.12
CA LYS A 151 -3.45 -7.40 -1.08
C LYS A 151 -3.76 -6.87 0.33
N ILE A 152 -3.64 -5.58 0.58
CA ILE A 152 -4.04 -4.96 1.85
C ILE A 152 -5.52 -5.25 2.16
N LEU A 153 -6.40 -5.16 1.16
CA LEU A 153 -7.83 -5.50 1.31
C LEU A 153 -8.05 -6.97 1.69
N ASP A 154 -7.22 -7.89 1.20
CA ASP A 154 -7.31 -9.29 1.59
C ASP A 154 -6.87 -9.52 3.07
N TYR A 155 -6.12 -8.56 3.67
CA TYR A 155 -5.69 -8.54 5.07
C TYR A 155 -6.33 -7.41 5.90
N LYS A 156 -7.45 -6.84 5.45
CA LYS A 156 -8.10 -5.65 6.04
C LYS A 156 -8.37 -5.75 7.55
N ASP A 157 -8.63 -6.96 8.03
CA ASP A 157 -8.95 -7.20 9.44
C ASP A 157 -7.70 -7.23 10.34
N SER A 158 -6.52 -7.45 9.74
CA SER A 158 -5.22 -7.42 10.41
C SER A 158 -4.46 -6.11 10.19
N VAL A 159 -4.88 -5.26 9.23
CA VAL A 159 -4.19 -4.01 8.87
C VAL A 159 -5.02 -2.80 9.30
N PRO A 160 -4.82 -2.28 10.52
CA PRO A 160 -5.59 -1.15 11.03
C PRO A 160 -5.19 0.19 10.43
N GLN A 161 -3.95 0.35 9.97
CA GLN A 161 -3.50 1.60 9.36
C GLN A 161 -2.48 1.35 8.25
N VAL A 162 -2.58 2.17 7.20
CA VAL A 162 -1.60 2.24 6.12
C VAL A 162 -1.18 3.68 5.91
N VAL A 163 0.13 3.95 5.89
CA VAL A 163 0.68 5.24 5.46
C VAL A 163 1.57 4.99 4.27
N CYS A 164 1.24 5.56 3.12
CA CYS A 164 2.03 5.28 1.94
C CYS A 164 2.19 6.50 1.02
N MET A 165 3.33 6.53 0.34
CA MET A 165 3.57 7.44 -0.77
C MET A 165 3.39 6.69 -2.09
N ILE A 166 2.59 7.26 -2.99
CA ILE A 166 2.22 6.70 -4.29
C ILE A 166 2.16 7.82 -5.33
N GLN A 167 1.92 7.49 -6.59
CA GLN A 167 1.65 8.51 -7.61
C GLN A 167 0.45 9.39 -7.20
N LYS A 168 0.58 10.71 -7.39
CA LYS A 168 -0.45 11.68 -7.01
C LYS A 168 -1.82 11.36 -7.59
N GLU A 169 -1.89 10.99 -8.88
CA GLU A 169 -3.14 10.61 -9.54
C GLU A 169 -3.82 9.40 -8.88
N VAL A 170 -3.02 8.42 -8.43
CA VAL A 170 -3.55 7.22 -7.75
C VAL A 170 -4.06 7.60 -6.36
N ALA A 171 -3.33 8.46 -5.64
CA ALA A 171 -3.73 8.96 -4.32
C ALA A 171 -5.05 9.76 -4.40
N GLU A 172 -5.14 10.69 -5.36
CA GLU A 172 -6.35 11.46 -5.62
C GLU A 172 -7.54 10.55 -5.96
N ARG A 173 -7.32 9.53 -6.81
CA ARG A 173 -8.34 8.55 -7.16
C ARG A 173 -8.85 7.80 -5.95
N ILE A 174 -7.95 7.34 -5.07
CA ILE A 174 -8.31 6.56 -3.86
C ILE A 174 -9.11 7.43 -2.88
N ALA A 175 -8.74 8.70 -2.71
CA ALA A 175 -9.38 9.63 -1.78
C ALA A 175 -10.64 10.32 -2.34
N GLU A 176 -10.92 10.14 -3.64
CA GLU A 176 -11.99 10.87 -4.33
C GLU A 176 -13.38 10.38 -3.92
N LYS A 177 -14.35 11.31 -3.98
CA LYS A 177 -15.77 11.05 -3.70
C LYS A 177 -16.54 10.64 -4.94
N PRO A 178 -17.70 9.97 -4.79
CA PRO A 178 -18.58 9.68 -5.91
C PRO A 178 -18.96 10.93 -6.72
N GLY A 179 -19.12 10.76 -8.04
CA GLY A 179 -19.47 11.84 -8.97
C GLY A 179 -18.30 12.41 -9.76
N SER A 180 -17.07 12.16 -9.32
CA SER A 180 -15.85 12.61 -9.99
C SER A 180 -15.40 11.67 -11.12
N LYS A 181 -14.68 12.24 -12.10
CA LYS A 181 -14.04 11.45 -13.18
C LYS A 181 -12.88 10.59 -12.68
N THR A 182 -12.28 10.91 -11.54
CA THR A 182 -11.15 10.16 -10.96
C THR A 182 -11.62 9.02 -10.07
N TYR A 183 -12.82 9.09 -9.50
CA TYR A 183 -13.43 8.03 -8.70
C TYR A 183 -13.47 6.69 -9.44
N GLY A 184 -13.07 5.60 -8.80
CA GLY A 184 -12.90 4.32 -9.47
C GLY A 184 -12.90 3.10 -8.54
N ILE A 185 -12.47 1.96 -9.07
CA ILE A 185 -12.48 0.66 -8.35
C ILE A 185 -11.82 0.76 -6.97
N LEU A 186 -10.59 1.32 -6.90
CA LEU A 186 -9.87 1.44 -5.63
C LEU A 186 -10.55 2.40 -4.66
N SER A 187 -11.21 3.47 -5.17
CA SER A 187 -11.99 4.37 -4.32
C SER A 187 -13.08 3.60 -3.58
N VAL A 188 -13.92 2.85 -4.30
CA VAL A 188 -15.02 2.08 -3.70
C VAL A 188 -14.50 1.01 -2.77
N LEU A 189 -13.57 0.17 -3.23
CA LEU A 189 -13.12 -1.00 -2.46
C LEU A 189 -12.37 -0.62 -1.20
N LEU A 190 -11.53 0.44 -1.23
CA LEU A 190 -10.81 0.89 -0.05
C LEU A 190 -11.70 1.66 0.91
N GLN A 191 -12.55 2.58 0.40
CA GLN A 191 -13.46 3.36 1.24
C GLN A 191 -14.56 2.50 1.89
N ALA A 192 -14.83 1.30 1.37
CA ALA A 192 -15.70 0.34 2.07
C ALA A 192 -15.14 -0.06 3.44
N TRP A 193 -13.82 -0.02 3.64
CA TRP A 193 -13.16 -0.55 4.81
C TRP A 193 -12.24 0.45 5.54
N TYR A 194 -11.87 1.56 4.90
CA TYR A 194 -10.93 2.53 5.41
C TYR A 194 -11.43 3.96 5.23
N ASP A 195 -11.19 4.79 6.22
CA ASP A 195 -11.23 6.23 6.09
C ASP A 195 -9.90 6.69 5.48
N ILE A 196 -9.97 7.52 4.44
CA ILE A 196 -8.82 7.87 3.62
C ILE A 196 -8.54 9.35 3.73
N GLU A 197 -7.32 9.68 4.10
CA GLU A 197 -6.83 11.04 4.23
C GLU A 197 -5.70 11.30 3.24
N TYR A 198 -5.84 12.34 2.43
CA TYR A 198 -4.78 12.85 1.58
C TYR A 198 -3.92 13.82 2.40
N LEU A 199 -2.70 13.42 2.74
CA LEU A 199 -1.87 14.17 3.68
C LEU A 199 -1.13 15.32 3.00
N PHE A 200 -0.35 15.01 1.96
CA PHE A 200 0.41 16.03 1.22
C PHE A 200 0.95 15.52 -0.12
N THR A 201 1.22 16.48 -1.00
CA THR A 201 1.87 16.23 -2.30
C THR A 201 3.39 16.31 -2.17
N VAL A 202 4.10 15.48 -2.95
CA VAL A 202 5.56 15.40 -3.04
C VAL A 202 5.99 15.67 -4.49
N GLY A 203 6.92 16.60 -4.66
CA GLY A 203 7.48 16.94 -5.97
C GLY A 203 8.48 15.92 -6.47
N GLU A 204 8.70 15.90 -7.77
CA GLU A 204 9.58 14.95 -8.47
C GLU A 204 11.05 15.08 -8.02
N GLY A 205 11.47 16.28 -7.63
CA GLY A 205 12.84 16.57 -7.16
C GLY A 205 13.21 15.90 -5.83
N ALA A 206 12.24 15.33 -5.12
CA ALA A 206 12.49 14.58 -3.89
C ALA A 206 13.07 13.17 -4.12
N PHE A 207 13.27 12.76 -5.38
CA PHE A 207 13.65 11.39 -5.74
C PHE A 207 14.89 11.33 -6.65
N ASN A 208 15.60 10.21 -6.57
CA ASN A 208 16.65 9.85 -7.52
C ASN A 208 16.48 8.41 -8.03
N PRO A 209 16.29 8.18 -9.33
CA PRO A 209 15.99 9.18 -10.36
C PRO A 209 14.61 9.83 -10.14
N PRO A 210 14.40 11.08 -10.59
CA PRO A 210 13.10 11.74 -10.46
C PRO A 210 12.05 11.01 -11.32
N PRO A 211 10.83 10.81 -10.79
CA PRO A 211 9.71 10.29 -11.56
C PRO A 211 9.20 11.37 -12.54
N LYS A 212 8.40 10.95 -13.52
CA LYS A 212 7.77 11.87 -14.49
C LYS A 212 6.50 12.55 -13.94
N VAL A 213 6.04 12.15 -12.76
CA VAL A 213 4.80 12.59 -12.14
C VAL A 213 5.02 12.88 -10.67
N LYS A 214 4.23 13.77 -10.10
CA LYS A 214 4.23 14.02 -8.65
C LYS A 214 3.76 12.79 -7.88
N SER A 215 4.20 12.71 -6.65
CA SER A 215 3.75 11.74 -5.66
C SER A 215 2.81 12.39 -4.66
N ALA A 216 2.12 11.59 -3.89
CA ALA A 216 1.38 12.04 -2.73
C ALA A 216 1.43 11.00 -1.62
N VAL A 217 1.35 11.47 -0.40
CA VAL A 217 1.23 10.64 0.80
C VAL A 217 -0.22 10.61 1.23
N ILE A 218 -0.74 9.40 1.45
CA ILE A 218 -2.07 9.17 1.98
C ILE A 218 -1.99 8.30 3.23
N ARG A 219 -2.98 8.46 4.10
CA ARG A 219 -3.20 7.61 5.26
C ARG A 219 -4.56 6.93 5.13
N LEU A 220 -4.60 5.64 5.35
CA LEU A 220 -5.81 4.85 5.44
C LEU A 220 -5.93 4.37 6.89
N VAL A 221 -7.07 4.60 7.52
CA VAL A 221 -7.38 4.10 8.87
C VAL A 221 -8.58 3.17 8.75
N ARG A 222 -8.47 1.97 9.30
CA ARG A 222 -9.57 1.00 9.31
C ARG A 222 -10.80 1.62 9.96
N ASN A 223 -11.92 1.67 9.25
CA ASN A 223 -13.17 2.20 9.78
C ASN A 223 -13.90 1.17 10.67
N SER A 224 -15.01 1.55 11.27
CA SER A 224 -15.80 0.70 12.18
C SER A 224 -16.60 -0.42 11.48
N ARG A 225 -16.59 -0.48 10.16
CA ARG A 225 -17.35 -1.50 9.41
C ARG A 225 -16.73 -2.89 9.60
N THR A 226 -17.47 -3.81 10.15
CA THR A 226 -17.07 -5.21 10.34
C THR A 226 -17.59 -6.13 9.24
N ASP A 227 -18.68 -5.73 8.58
CA ASP A 227 -19.41 -6.50 7.56
C ASP A 227 -20.03 -5.55 6.52
N LEU A 228 -20.10 -5.98 5.26
CA LEU A 228 -20.84 -5.26 4.21
C LEU A 228 -22.34 -5.59 4.24
N GLY A 229 -22.76 -6.63 4.93
CA GLY A 229 -24.14 -7.16 4.86
C GLY A 229 -24.50 -7.71 3.49
N CYS A 230 -23.49 -8.06 2.69
CA CYS A 230 -23.61 -8.74 1.39
C CYS A 230 -22.35 -9.58 1.14
N ASP A 231 -22.38 -10.47 0.13
CA ASP A 231 -21.21 -11.26 -0.25
C ASP A 231 -20.08 -10.35 -0.75
N GLU A 232 -18.92 -10.37 -0.06
CA GLU A 232 -17.76 -9.54 -0.39
C GLU A 232 -17.14 -9.88 -1.76
N GLY A 233 -17.19 -11.15 -2.15
CA GLY A 233 -16.68 -11.61 -3.45
C GLY A 233 -17.54 -11.06 -4.59
N LEU A 234 -18.86 -11.11 -4.43
CA LEU A 234 -19.81 -10.53 -5.37
C LEU A 234 -19.68 -9.01 -5.40
N PHE A 235 -19.57 -8.33 -4.24
CA PHE A 235 -19.34 -6.88 -4.16
C PHE A 235 -18.10 -6.47 -4.96
N LYS A 236 -16.96 -7.14 -4.75
CA LYS A 236 -15.71 -6.91 -5.49
C LYS A 236 -15.92 -7.14 -7.00
N THR A 237 -16.72 -8.14 -7.38
CA THR A 237 -17.03 -8.47 -8.77
C THR A 237 -17.94 -7.41 -9.41
N VAL A 238 -18.99 -6.99 -8.72
CA VAL A 238 -19.92 -5.94 -9.18
C VAL A 238 -19.18 -4.63 -9.42
N VAL A 239 -18.38 -4.19 -8.45
CA VAL A 239 -17.57 -2.96 -8.57
C VAL A 239 -16.62 -3.04 -9.75
N LYS A 240 -15.85 -4.13 -9.89
CA LYS A 240 -14.91 -4.29 -11.00
C LYS A 240 -15.63 -4.33 -12.36
N THR A 241 -16.72 -5.09 -12.45
CA THR A 241 -17.49 -5.22 -13.69
C THR A 241 -18.09 -3.89 -14.13
N ALA A 242 -18.63 -3.12 -13.19
CA ALA A 242 -19.19 -1.80 -13.46
C ALA A 242 -18.11 -0.83 -13.98
N PHE A 243 -16.98 -0.70 -13.31
CA PHE A 243 -15.94 0.24 -13.69
C PHE A 243 -15.13 -0.17 -14.93
N ASN A 244 -15.05 -1.46 -15.25
CA ASN A 244 -14.44 -1.92 -16.51
C ASN A 244 -15.22 -1.42 -17.74
N GLN A 245 -16.50 -1.09 -17.57
CA GLN A 245 -17.34 -0.47 -18.59
C GLN A 245 -17.82 0.93 -18.15
N ARG A 246 -16.96 1.71 -17.57
CA ARG A 246 -17.25 3.00 -16.90
C ARG A 246 -18.16 3.96 -17.67
N ARG A 247 -18.09 3.97 -19.01
CA ARG A 247 -18.91 4.84 -19.85
C ARG A 247 -20.34 4.33 -20.04
N LYS A 248 -20.63 3.11 -19.63
CA LYS A 248 -21.95 2.47 -19.71
C LYS A 248 -22.74 2.72 -18.42
N THR A 249 -24.07 2.63 -18.50
CA THR A 249 -24.95 2.54 -17.33
C THR A 249 -24.79 1.19 -16.63
N MET A 250 -25.20 1.09 -15.38
CA MET A 250 -25.17 -0.16 -14.61
C MET A 250 -25.95 -1.27 -15.30
N ARG A 251 -27.09 -0.97 -15.93
CA ARG A 251 -27.88 -1.88 -16.76
C ARG A 251 -27.05 -2.60 -17.82
N ASN A 252 -26.18 -1.84 -18.48
CA ASN A 252 -25.36 -2.37 -19.56
C ASN A 252 -24.08 -3.04 -19.05
N SER A 253 -23.44 -2.47 -18.05
CA SER A 253 -22.18 -3.00 -17.51
C SER A 253 -22.37 -4.29 -16.70
N LEU A 254 -23.49 -4.39 -15.96
CA LEU A 254 -23.79 -5.56 -15.12
C LEU A 254 -24.65 -6.60 -15.81
N ARG A 255 -24.95 -6.43 -17.09
CA ARG A 255 -25.74 -7.40 -17.86
C ARG A 255 -25.30 -8.85 -17.67
N PRO A 256 -24.00 -9.20 -17.70
CA PRO A 256 -23.57 -10.58 -17.46
C PRO A 256 -23.97 -11.12 -16.08
N ILE A 257 -23.89 -10.30 -15.05
CA ILE A 257 -24.25 -10.68 -13.66
C ILE A 257 -25.77 -10.86 -13.55
N VAL A 258 -26.54 -9.92 -14.09
CA VAL A 258 -28.04 -9.99 -14.10
C VAL A 258 -28.49 -11.22 -14.90
N SER A 259 -27.91 -11.48 -16.07
CA SER A 259 -28.27 -12.66 -16.88
C SER A 259 -27.96 -13.98 -16.16
N ALA A 260 -26.82 -14.05 -15.46
CA ALA A 260 -26.48 -15.25 -14.66
C ALA A 260 -27.49 -15.47 -13.52
N ARG A 261 -27.92 -14.41 -12.84
CA ARG A 261 -28.97 -14.48 -11.81
C ARG A 261 -30.32 -14.90 -12.43
N ALA A 262 -30.77 -14.23 -13.50
CA ALA A 262 -32.02 -14.55 -14.18
C ALA A 262 -32.08 -16.03 -14.58
N SER A 263 -30.99 -16.57 -15.11
CA SER A 263 -30.88 -17.99 -15.48
C SER A 263 -30.98 -18.91 -14.26
N ARG A 264 -30.29 -18.56 -13.16
CA ARG A 264 -30.33 -19.34 -11.90
C ARG A 264 -31.73 -19.37 -11.28
N GLU A 265 -32.44 -18.26 -11.32
CA GLU A 265 -33.79 -18.10 -10.74
C GLU A 265 -34.90 -18.39 -11.74
N MET A 266 -34.56 -18.79 -12.98
CA MET A 266 -35.49 -19.10 -14.07
C MET A 266 -36.45 -17.94 -14.39
N TRP A 267 -35.92 -16.71 -14.39
CA TRP A 267 -36.72 -15.52 -14.71
C TRP A 267 -37.12 -15.52 -16.21
N ASP A 268 -38.36 -15.11 -16.46
CA ASP A 268 -38.78 -14.72 -17.80
C ASP A 268 -38.33 -13.28 -18.17
N ASP A 269 -38.61 -12.88 -19.40
CA ASP A 269 -38.25 -11.55 -19.90
C ASP A 269 -38.96 -10.42 -19.11
N GLY A 270 -40.18 -10.64 -18.65
CA GLY A 270 -40.93 -9.68 -17.85
C GLY A 270 -40.35 -9.47 -16.47
N GLN A 271 -39.96 -10.54 -15.81
CA GLN A 271 -39.25 -10.50 -14.50
C GLN A 271 -37.91 -9.81 -14.60
N THR A 272 -37.16 -10.15 -15.65
CA THR A 272 -35.85 -9.50 -15.91
C THR A 272 -36.03 -8.00 -16.18
N ALA A 273 -37.03 -7.61 -16.95
CA ALA A 273 -37.35 -6.20 -17.23
C ALA A 273 -37.78 -5.46 -15.95
N SER A 274 -38.60 -6.10 -15.11
CA SER A 274 -39.06 -5.55 -13.84
C SER A 274 -37.88 -5.35 -12.88
N PHE A 275 -36.98 -6.31 -12.78
CA PHE A 275 -35.78 -6.18 -11.96
C PHE A 275 -34.91 -5.00 -12.42
N LEU A 276 -34.70 -4.87 -13.70
CA LEU A 276 -33.92 -3.78 -14.30
C LEU A 276 -34.66 -2.41 -14.27
N ALA A 277 -35.91 -2.34 -13.87
CA ALA A 277 -36.65 -1.07 -13.75
C ALA A 277 -36.18 -0.21 -12.56
N ASP A 278 -35.39 -0.77 -11.62
CA ASP A 278 -34.80 0.02 -10.53
C ASP A 278 -33.93 1.15 -11.12
N PRO A 279 -34.11 2.41 -10.69
CA PRO A 279 -33.39 3.58 -11.19
C PRO A 279 -31.87 3.47 -11.06
N VAL A 280 -31.34 2.66 -10.13
CA VAL A 280 -29.90 2.43 -9.95
C VAL A 280 -29.25 1.90 -11.24
N PHE A 281 -29.99 1.14 -12.04
CA PHE A 281 -29.48 0.57 -13.29
C PHE A 281 -29.30 1.60 -14.41
N ASP A 282 -29.87 2.79 -14.29
CA ASP A 282 -29.70 3.87 -15.27
C ASP A 282 -28.52 4.77 -14.93
N LEU A 283 -27.93 4.65 -13.74
CA LEU A 283 -26.75 5.39 -13.32
C LEU A 283 -25.47 4.82 -13.96
N ARG A 284 -24.41 5.64 -14.00
CA ARG A 284 -23.06 5.21 -14.31
C ARG A 284 -22.28 4.90 -13.02
N PRO A 285 -21.28 4.00 -13.04
CA PRO A 285 -20.59 3.54 -11.84
C PRO A 285 -19.96 4.67 -11.01
N GLU A 286 -19.46 5.74 -11.65
CA GLU A 286 -18.89 6.86 -10.91
C GLU A 286 -19.89 7.65 -10.07
N ARG A 287 -21.18 7.47 -10.28
CA ARG A 287 -22.24 8.14 -9.51
C ARG A 287 -22.60 7.40 -8.23
N LEU A 288 -22.21 6.14 -8.10
CA LEU A 288 -22.52 5.27 -6.98
C LEU A 288 -21.45 5.36 -5.90
N GLY A 289 -21.87 5.59 -4.65
CA GLY A 289 -21.02 5.46 -3.47
C GLY A 289 -20.90 4.02 -3.00
N VAL A 290 -20.15 3.82 -1.89
CA VAL A 290 -19.97 2.50 -1.28
C VAL A 290 -21.31 1.86 -0.92
N GLU A 291 -22.22 2.62 -0.28
CA GLU A 291 -23.53 2.11 0.17
C GLU A 291 -24.43 1.74 -1.01
N ASP A 292 -24.35 2.48 -2.10
CA ASP A 292 -25.11 2.16 -3.32
C ASP A 292 -24.62 0.85 -3.93
N PHE A 293 -23.30 0.63 -3.97
CA PHE A 293 -22.71 -0.64 -4.44
C PHE A 293 -23.05 -1.81 -3.51
N ILE A 294 -23.08 -1.60 -2.19
CA ILE A 294 -23.52 -2.62 -1.22
C ILE A 294 -24.99 -2.98 -1.48
N SER A 295 -25.86 -1.97 -1.59
CA SER A 295 -27.30 -2.17 -1.85
C SER A 295 -27.52 -2.88 -3.18
N LEU A 296 -26.81 -2.47 -4.23
CA LEU A 296 -26.86 -3.12 -5.53
C LEU A 296 -26.34 -4.58 -5.49
N THR A 297 -25.31 -4.85 -4.70
CA THR A 297 -24.82 -6.22 -4.51
C THR A 297 -25.85 -7.10 -3.83
N ARG A 298 -26.55 -6.58 -2.81
CA ARG A 298 -27.68 -7.29 -2.17
C ARG A 298 -28.79 -7.60 -3.15
N LEU A 299 -29.14 -6.63 -4.02
CA LEU A 299 -30.10 -6.87 -5.09
C LEU A 299 -29.66 -7.98 -6.07
N LEU A 300 -28.36 -8.18 -6.25
CA LEU A 300 -27.78 -9.14 -7.21
C LEU A 300 -27.48 -10.51 -6.59
N GLN A 301 -27.55 -10.69 -5.28
CA GLN A 301 -27.42 -11.98 -4.62
C GLN A 301 -28.64 -12.87 -4.90
#